data_5abd9ae5a5edbc496f66fc9d533ccfd6
#
_entry.id   5abd9ae5a5edbc496f66fc9d533ccfd6
#
_cell.length_a   1.000
_cell.length_b   1.000
_cell.length_c   1.000
_cell.angle_alpha   90.00
_cell.angle_beta   90.00
_cell.angle_gamma   90.00
#
_symmetry.space_group_name_H-M   'P 1'
#
loop_
_entity.id
_entity.type
_entity.pdbx_description
1 polymer ?
#
loop_
_entity_poly.entity_id
_entity_poly.type
_entity_poly.pdbx_seq_one_letter_code
_entity_poly.pdbx_strand_id
1 'polypeptide(L)'
;MKVTSLCYMLAATTVAGTAAAQQDPSYIDTSYGWRPVLMEIIEVPVSLKDAMPAGEQMARRHSGLSTAPAVINQTRSRDEDTGKAPCHGWRFLPSTPQKFMPYLDALFVPGNTCVEPCGIICQDMVSTGAQKIKRFLSHYGFQYDLTMSYNYTAIHPRTRHRNDFSSFNHSLTGTWFLAKDCDNSQGVFLTMEADWGQGTNFSERRSSAQSSLGSLCNPQGSLRGGKGVFLPQLALGYSGFDGKWVAMAGTLDVSNYLDQNAYTPGWAGGLMNQSFGSNPALLLPWANLGFLTAWQPCENFYAMYATTSTNTGVNQNPFSDLSANYWMHIAEAGFIMDDVLGMGAGTYRLQYTMIDHGGDMGLGFGLNLQQQVGKNSPLGFFTRVGFMDQDAAAATGTKAAATAGLMLQAPFRKSGWGSRSNYDNVSLGFLWQRAASSEKPMANKDEYGLELSAVVQVTPTFFLQPDVQYIFNPIHATDKDGAFVLQMQGVFKF
;
A
#
# COMPACT_ATOMS: atom_id res chain seq x y z
N MET A 1 -28.14 16.62 -12.48
CA MET A 1 -26.77 17.17 -12.46
C MET A 1 -25.93 16.31 -13.35
N LYS A 2 -25.38 16.86 -14.45
CA LYS A 2 -24.63 16.05 -15.44
C LYS A 2 -23.26 15.64 -14.83
N VAL A 3 -22.87 14.38 -15.02
CA VAL A 3 -21.62 13.77 -14.53
C VAL A 3 -20.36 14.59 -14.92
N THR A 4 -20.44 15.35 -15.99
CA THR A 4 -19.40 16.30 -16.43
C THR A 4 -19.04 17.36 -15.39
N SER A 5 -19.97 17.80 -14.55
CA SER A 5 -19.68 18.83 -13.53
C SER A 5 -18.86 18.29 -12.35
N LEU A 6 -18.95 16.99 -12.05
CA LEU A 6 -18.22 16.38 -10.93
C LEU A 6 -16.75 16.14 -11.30
N CYS A 7 -16.47 15.75 -12.55
CA CYS A 7 -15.09 15.59 -13.04
C CYS A 7 -14.35 16.93 -13.12
N TYR A 8 -15.06 18.01 -13.48
CA TYR A 8 -14.47 19.36 -13.47
C TYR A 8 -14.20 19.88 -12.05
N MET A 9 -15.04 19.55 -11.08
CA MET A 9 -14.77 19.91 -9.67
C MET A 9 -13.57 19.15 -9.10
N LEU A 10 -13.41 17.88 -9.41
CA LEU A 10 -12.24 17.09 -8.94
C LEU A 10 -10.94 17.56 -9.62
N ALA A 11 -10.95 17.85 -10.89
CA ALA A 11 -9.79 18.38 -11.61
C ALA A 11 -9.44 19.83 -11.20
N ALA A 12 -10.45 20.67 -10.98
CA ALA A 12 -10.25 22.06 -10.58
C ALA A 12 -9.77 22.21 -9.13
N THR A 13 -10.19 21.34 -8.21
CA THR A 13 -9.71 21.34 -6.83
C THR A 13 -8.26 20.84 -6.71
N THR A 14 -7.81 19.95 -7.59
CA THR A 14 -6.42 19.47 -7.59
C THR A 14 -5.45 20.52 -8.13
N VAL A 15 -5.86 21.29 -9.14
CA VAL A 15 -5.01 22.34 -9.75
C VAL A 15 -5.04 23.65 -8.97
N ALA A 16 -6.17 24.02 -8.36
CA ALA A 16 -6.27 25.27 -7.58
C ALA A 16 -5.55 25.19 -6.23
N GLY A 17 -5.36 23.98 -5.65
CA GLY A 17 -4.64 23.80 -4.38
C GLY A 17 -3.12 24.01 -4.46
N THR A 18 -2.53 23.88 -5.65
CA THR A 18 -1.08 24.01 -5.83
C THR A 18 -0.64 25.43 -6.22
N ALA A 19 -1.53 26.26 -6.75
CA ALA A 19 -1.19 27.62 -7.20
C ALA A 19 -1.28 28.70 -6.11
N ALA A 20 -1.92 28.42 -4.96
CA ALA A 20 -2.21 29.44 -3.96
C ALA A 20 -1.09 29.63 -2.89
N ALA A 21 0.05 28.95 -2.99
CA ALA A 21 1.06 28.96 -1.92
C ALA A 21 2.29 29.85 -2.17
N GLN A 22 2.47 30.43 -3.34
CA GLN A 22 3.61 31.34 -3.61
C GLN A 22 3.34 32.24 -4.82
N GLN A 23 2.68 33.37 -4.64
CA GLN A 23 2.92 34.54 -5.48
C GLN A 23 2.39 35.83 -4.82
N ASP A 24 3.22 36.86 -4.86
CA ASP A 24 2.95 38.26 -4.51
C ASP A 24 1.80 38.78 -5.42
N PRO A 25 0.78 39.47 -4.90
CA PRO A 25 -0.42 39.82 -5.69
C PRO A 25 -0.26 40.95 -6.71
N SER A 26 0.96 41.40 -7.02
CA SER A 26 1.19 42.58 -7.85
C SER A 26 1.54 42.33 -9.33
N TYR A 27 1.54 41.09 -9.83
CA TYR A 27 1.85 40.85 -11.24
C TYR A 27 0.95 39.74 -11.86
N ILE A 28 -0.10 40.16 -12.55
CA ILE A 28 -0.89 39.31 -13.43
C ILE A 28 -0.64 39.75 -14.88
N ASP A 29 0.13 38.95 -15.62
CA ASP A 29 0.26 39.08 -17.07
C ASP A 29 -0.87 38.32 -17.76
N THR A 30 -1.76 39.04 -18.45
CA THR A 30 -2.97 38.50 -19.10
C THR A 30 -2.80 38.10 -20.57
N SER A 31 -1.56 37.89 -21.03
CA SER A 31 -1.26 37.71 -22.48
C SER A 31 -1.34 36.26 -23.00
N TYR A 32 -1.63 35.24 -22.20
CA TYR A 32 -1.80 33.87 -22.70
C TYR A 32 -3.24 33.42 -22.64
N GLY A 33 -3.93 33.55 -23.76
CA GLY A 33 -5.28 33.02 -23.97
C GLY A 33 -5.30 31.49 -24.01
N TRP A 34 -5.85 30.86 -22.99
CA TRP A 34 -6.15 29.43 -22.98
C TRP A 34 -7.40 29.17 -23.86
N ARG A 35 -7.23 28.43 -24.95
CA ARG A 35 -8.37 27.83 -25.66
C ARG A 35 -8.73 26.51 -24.98
N PRO A 36 -9.97 26.29 -24.57
CA PRO A 36 -10.41 24.98 -24.10
C PRO A 36 -10.40 24.00 -25.28
N VAL A 37 -9.60 22.92 -25.15
CA VAL A 37 -9.67 21.78 -26.06
C VAL A 37 -10.95 21.01 -25.69
N LEU A 38 -11.96 21.10 -26.54
CA LEU A 38 -13.16 20.27 -26.46
C LEU A 38 -12.72 18.83 -26.82
N MET A 39 -12.66 17.94 -25.81
CA MET A 39 -12.60 16.51 -26.07
C MET A 39 -13.96 16.05 -26.60
N GLU A 40 -14.01 15.69 -27.85
CA GLU A 40 -15.13 14.90 -28.40
C GLU A 40 -15.13 13.53 -27.71
N ILE A 41 -16.20 13.26 -26.97
CA ILE A 41 -16.42 11.94 -26.37
C ILE A 41 -16.88 11.02 -27.50
N ILE A 42 -16.00 10.18 -28.01
CA ILE A 42 -16.36 9.11 -28.93
C ILE A 42 -17.15 8.05 -28.13
N GLU A 43 -18.44 7.99 -28.33
CA GLU A 43 -19.27 6.91 -27.85
C GLU A 43 -18.92 5.63 -28.62
N VAL A 44 -18.21 4.70 -27.96
CA VAL A 44 -18.02 3.36 -28.50
C VAL A 44 -19.24 2.53 -28.13
N PRO A 45 -20.00 1.98 -29.09
CA PRO A 45 -21.15 1.15 -28.80
C PRO A 45 -20.68 -0.17 -28.17
N VAL A 46 -20.93 -0.33 -26.88
CA VAL A 46 -20.71 -1.61 -26.20
C VAL A 46 -21.92 -2.50 -26.41
N SER A 47 -21.77 -3.54 -27.21
CA SER A 47 -22.78 -4.60 -27.37
C SER A 47 -22.93 -5.36 -26.05
N LEU A 48 -24.12 -5.32 -25.49
CA LEU A 48 -24.51 -5.97 -24.21
C LEU A 48 -24.67 -7.50 -24.35
N LYS A 49 -24.23 -8.13 -25.45
CA LYS A 49 -24.47 -9.55 -25.71
C LYS A 49 -23.41 -10.51 -25.14
N ASP A 50 -22.31 -10.02 -24.58
CA ASP A 50 -21.20 -10.85 -24.07
C ASP A 50 -21.18 -10.98 -22.54
N ALA A 51 -22.31 -10.85 -21.87
CA ALA A 51 -22.45 -11.17 -20.46
C ALA A 51 -22.53 -12.70 -20.30
N MET A 52 -21.41 -13.33 -19.99
CA MET A 52 -21.36 -14.76 -19.67
C MET A 52 -22.17 -15.15 -18.42
N PRO A 53 -22.79 -16.32 -18.38
CA PRO A 53 -23.53 -16.79 -17.22
C PRO A 53 -22.61 -17.09 -16.04
N ALA A 54 -22.97 -16.58 -14.88
CA ALA A 54 -22.18 -16.53 -13.64
C ALA A 54 -22.07 -17.87 -12.88
N GLY A 55 -22.23 -19.02 -13.51
CA GLY A 55 -22.42 -20.29 -12.81
C GLY A 55 -21.20 -21.20 -12.62
N GLU A 56 -20.24 -21.20 -13.50
CA GLU A 56 -19.22 -22.26 -13.51
C GLU A 56 -17.79 -21.85 -13.10
N GLN A 57 -17.52 -20.61 -12.87
CA GLN A 57 -16.16 -20.13 -12.51
C GLN A 57 -15.89 -20.06 -11.01
N MET A 58 -16.86 -20.32 -10.13
CA MET A 58 -16.67 -20.23 -8.67
C MET A 58 -15.91 -21.39 -8.04
N ALA A 59 -15.75 -22.52 -8.70
CA ALA A 59 -15.22 -23.74 -8.08
C ALA A 59 -13.68 -23.88 -8.12
N ARG A 60 -12.95 -23.03 -8.83
CA ARG A 60 -11.48 -23.13 -8.96
C ARG A 60 -10.67 -21.99 -8.34
N ARG A 61 -11.30 -21.07 -7.59
CA ARG A 61 -10.65 -19.83 -7.12
C ARG A 61 -10.31 -19.78 -5.63
N HIS A 62 -10.25 -20.87 -4.92
CA HIS A 62 -10.02 -20.85 -3.47
C HIS A 62 -8.63 -21.27 -3.00
N SER A 63 -7.62 -21.31 -3.85
CA SER A 63 -6.27 -21.73 -3.46
C SER A 63 -5.21 -20.63 -3.53
N GLY A 64 -5.58 -19.40 -3.34
CA GLY A 64 -4.58 -18.32 -3.34
C GLY A 64 -5.08 -17.12 -2.58
N LEU A 65 -4.87 -17.09 -1.26
CA LEU A 65 -4.93 -15.87 -0.48
C LEU A 65 -3.68 -15.02 -0.78
N SER A 66 -3.64 -14.44 -1.97
CA SER A 66 -2.82 -13.27 -2.23
C SER A 66 -3.67 -12.06 -1.85
N THR A 67 -3.35 -11.37 -0.80
CA THR A 67 -3.87 -10.03 -0.50
C THR A 67 -2.94 -8.93 -1.01
N ALA A 68 -2.00 -9.24 -1.83
CA ALA A 68 -1.83 -8.37 -2.95
C ALA A 68 -3.24 -8.22 -3.53
N PRO A 69 -3.71 -7.01 -3.88
CA PRO A 69 -5.09 -6.76 -4.28
C PRO A 69 -5.54 -7.87 -5.20
N ALA A 70 -6.69 -8.47 -4.87
CA ALA A 70 -7.16 -9.71 -5.49
C ALA A 70 -6.89 -9.66 -6.98
N VAL A 71 -5.98 -10.50 -7.46
CA VAL A 71 -5.73 -10.66 -8.90
C VAL A 71 -7.04 -11.19 -9.47
N ILE A 72 -7.89 -10.26 -9.89
CA ILE A 72 -8.99 -10.59 -10.77
C ILE A 72 -8.29 -11.03 -12.02
N ASN A 73 -8.32 -12.34 -12.26
CA ASN A 73 -8.01 -12.86 -13.58
C ASN A 73 -8.75 -11.99 -14.57
N GLN A 74 -8.04 -11.04 -15.17
CA GLN A 74 -8.48 -10.52 -16.44
C GLN A 74 -8.79 -11.79 -17.21
N THR A 75 -10.04 -11.97 -17.55
CA THR A 75 -10.42 -12.97 -18.55
C THR A 75 -9.38 -12.79 -19.64
N ARG A 76 -8.43 -13.75 -19.70
CA ARG A 76 -7.59 -13.87 -20.88
C ARG A 76 -8.58 -13.82 -22.02
N SER A 77 -8.64 -12.70 -22.70
CA SER A 77 -9.12 -12.71 -24.06
C SER A 77 -8.23 -13.79 -24.68
N ARG A 78 -8.80 -14.96 -24.92
CA ARG A 78 -8.24 -15.85 -25.90
C ARG A 78 -8.06 -14.95 -27.11
N ASP A 79 -6.83 -14.45 -27.30
CA ASP A 79 -6.39 -14.09 -28.62
C ASP A 79 -6.52 -15.43 -29.36
N GLU A 80 -7.67 -15.62 -29.96
CA GLU A 80 -7.90 -16.72 -30.89
C GLU A 80 -6.73 -16.62 -31.86
N ASP A 81 -6.04 -17.73 -31.99
CA ASP A 81 -4.94 -17.97 -32.89
C ASP A 81 -5.48 -17.81 -34.37
N THR A 82 -5.81 -16.58 -34.69
CA THR A 82 -6.15 -16.14 -36.04
C THR A 82 -4.81 -15.96 -36.71
N GLY A 83 -4.29 -16.96 -37.40
CA GLY A 83 -3.12 -17.01 -38.28
C GLY A 83 -2.43 -15.69 -38.66
N LYS A 84 -2.24 -14.79 -37.69
CA LYS A 84 -1.56 -13.54 -37.85
C LYS A 84 -0.07 -13.81 -37.99
N ALA A 85 0.53 -13.16 -38.96
CA ALA A 85 1.98 -13.14 -39.15
C ALA A 85 2.70 -12.96 -37.82
N PRO A 86 3.84 -13.66 -37.58
CA PRO A 86 4.59 -13.53 -36.34
C PRO A 86 4.85 -12.06 -36.05
N CYS A 87 4.45 -11.61 -34.88
CA CYS A 87 4.67 -10.25 -34.46
C CYS A 87 6.15 -10.06 -34.13
N HIS A 88 6.84 -9.21 -34.88
CA HIS A 88 8.22 -8.87 -34.62
C HIS A 88 8.30 -7.43 -34.10
N GLY A 89 8.98 -7.24 -32.97
CA GLY A 89 9.24 -5.92 -32.41
C GLY A 89 8.49 -5.58 -31.12
N TRP A 90 8.42 -4.29 -30.81
CA TRP A 90 7.85 -3.74 -29.60
C TRP A 90 6.50 -3.09 -29.87
N ARG A 91 5.58 -3.22 -28.93
CA ARG A 91 4.30 -2.50 -28.90
C ARG A 91 4.41 -1.40 -27.84
N PHE A 92 4.05 -0.18 -28.20
CA PHE A 92 4.04 0.98 -27.31
C PHE A 92 2.65 1.20 -26.73
N LEU A 93 2.60 1.67 -25.49
CA LEU A 93 1.39 1.90 -24.71
C LEU A 93 0.40 0.73 -24.80
N PRO A 94 0.81 -0.48 -24.45
CA PRO A 94 -0.03 -1.64 -24.59
C PRO A 94 -1.21 -1.59 -23.62
N SER A 95 -2.40 -1.92 -24.07
CA SER A 95 -3.60 -1.98 -23.25
C SER A 95 -3.58 -3.09 -22.19
N THR A 96 -2.66 -4.02 -22.31
CA THR A 96 -2.46 -5.12 -21.35
C THR A 96 -1.02 -5.11 -20.89
N PRO A 97 -0.72 -5.42 -19.61
CA PRO A 97 0.64 -5.48 -19.11
C PRO A 97 1.47 -6.56 -19.81
N GLN A 98 2.78 -6.45 -19.72
CA GLN A 98 3.69 -7.55 -20.01
C GLN A 98 3.43 -8.69 -19.01
N LYS A 99 3.97 -9.87 -19.33
CA LYS A 99 3.86 -11.03 -18.45
C LYS A 99 4.74 -10.84 -17.20
N PHE A 100 4.20 -11.18 -16.06
CA PHE A 100 4.92 -11.29 -14.81
C PHE A 100 4.67 -12.66 -14.19
N MET A 101 5.62 -13.14 -13.39
CA MET A 101 5.37 -14.27 -12.49
C MET A 101 4.35 -13.86 -11.42
N PRO A 102 3.56 -14.79 -10.86
CA PRO A 102 2.41 -14.46 -10.02
C PRO A 102 2.69 -13.53 -8.85
N TYR A 103 3.80 -13.72 -8.13
CA TYR A 103 4.16 -12.85 -7.01
C TYR A 103 4.58 -11.46 -7.48
N LEU A 104 5.37 -11.39 -8.55
CA LEU A 104 5.79 -10.11 -9.14
C LEU A 104 4.61 -9.37 -9.76
N ASP A 105 3.67 -10.09 -10.40
CA ASP A 105 2.44 -9.49 -10.93
C ASP A 105 1.67 -8.75 -9.82
N ALA A 106 1.54 -9.40 -8.68
CA ALA A 106 0.86 -8.81 -7.53
C ALA A 106 1.52 -7.54 -6.97
N LEU A 107 2.83 -7.40 -7.12
CA LEU A 107 3.59 -6.24 -6.63
C LEU A 107 3.67 -5.07 -7.64
N PHE A 108 3.79 -5.38 -8.93
CA PHE A 108 4.09 -4.38 -9.96
C PHE A 108 2.89 -3.99 -10.81
N VAL A 109 1.83 -4.78 -10.78
CA VAL A 109 0.56 -4.47 -11.45
C VAL A 109 -0.43 -4.06 -10.38
N PRO A 110 -0.81 -2.78 -10.28
CA PRO A 110 -1.86 -2.35 -9.37
C PRO A 110 -3.08 -3.22 -9.57
N GLY A 111 -3.57 -3.80 -8.49
CA GLY A 111 -4.78 -4.60 -8.58
C GLY A 111 -5.84 -3.71 -9.20
N ASN A 112 -6.38 -4.16 -10.31
CA ASN A 112 -7.67 -3.70 -10.69
C ASN A 112 -8.57 -4.16 -9.54
N THR A 113 -8.67 -3.36 -8.49
CA THR A 113 -9.71 -3.52 -7.50
C THR A 113 -11.01 -3.26 -8.23
N CYS A 114 -11.35 -4.20 -9.10
CA CYS A 114 -12.70 -4.36 -9.58
C CYS A 114 -13.44 -4.68 -8.32
N VAL A 115 -13.96 -3.68 -7.79
CA VAL A 115 -14.86 -3.59 -6.70
C VAL A 115 -15.69 -4.85 -6.70
N GLU A 116 -15.48 -5.70 -5.70
CA GLU A 116 -16.39 -6.81 -5.52
C GLU A 116 -17.80 -6.24 -5.43
N PRO A 117 -18.75 -6.76 -6.20
CA PRO A 117 -20.00 -6.06 -6.46
C PRO A 117 -20.89 -5.88 -5.24
N CYS A 118 -20.61 -6.53 -4.10
CA CYS A 118 -21.52 -6.54 -2.97
C CYS A 118 -20.83 -6.38 -1.62
N GLY A 119 -20.86 -5.15 -1.10
CA GLY A 119 -20.84 -4.91 0.32
C GLY A 119 -22.23 -5.10 0.96
N ILE A 120 -22.59 -4.31 1.95
CA ILE A 120 -23.95 -4.21 2.49
C ILE A 120 -24.91 -3.72 1.39
N ILE A 121 -24.45 -2.75 0.58
CA ILE A 121 -25.14 -2.19 -0.58
C ILE A 121 -24.35 -2.63 -1.82
N CYS A 122 -25.02 -3.27 -2.78
CA CYS A 122 -24.37 -3.88 -3.95
C CYS A 122 -24.11 -2.93 -5.12
N GLN A 123 -24.59 -1.70 -5.08
CA GLN A 123 -24.42 -0.73 -6.17
C GLN A 123 -24.16 0.67 -5.60
N ASP A 124 -23.20 1.37 -6.18
CA ASP A 124 -23.07 2.83 -6.01
C ASP A 124 -22.76 3.49 -7.35
N MET A 125 -23.12 4.78 -7.47
CA MET A 125 -22.86 5.53 -8.70
C MET A 125 -21.37 5.80 -8.93
N VAL A 126 -20.58 5.81 -7.87
CA VAL A 126 -19.17 6.11 -7.90
C VAL A 126 -18.40 4.94 -8.53
N SER A 127 -18.74 3.70 -8.16
CA SER A 127 -18.10 2.49 -8.71
C SER A 127 -18.24 2.41 -10.23
N THR A 128 -19.42 2.71 -10.77
CA THR A 128 -19.66 2.70 -12.21
C THR A 128 -18.82 3.74 -12.95
N GLY A 129 -18.69 4.94 -12.37
CA GLY A 129 -17.85 6.01 -12.93
C GLY A 129 -16.36 5.64 -12.89
N ALA A 130 -15.89 5.17 -11.74
CA ALA A 130 -14.51 4.76 -11.55
C ALA A 130 -14.09 3.62 -12.50
N GLN A 131 -14.94 2.61 -12.69
CA GLN A 131 -14.67 1.53 -13.64
C GLN A 131 -14.56 2.00 -15.09
N LYS A 132 -15.37 2.97 -15.51
CA LYS A 132 -15.26 3.56 -16.86
C LYS A 132 -13.92 4.26 -17.05
N ILE A 133 -13.47 5.04 -16.05
CA ILE A 133 -12.19 5.72 -16.09
C ILE A 133 -11.02 4.70 -16.09
N LYS A 134 -11.08 3.68 -15.23
CA LYS A 134 -10.07 2.62 -15.21
C LYS A 134 -9.93 1.91 -16.55
N ARG A 135 -11.06 1.53 -17.17
CA ARG A 135 -11.06 0.92 -18.51
C ARG A 135 -10.49 1.84 -19.59
N PHE A 136 -10.84 3.13 -19.54
CA PHE A 136 -10.29 4.10 -20.46
C PHE A 136 -8.78 4.24 -20.33
N LEU A 137 -8.26 4.40 -19.12
CA LEU A 137 -6.84 4.55 -18.87
C LEU A 137 -6.05 3.26 -19.15
N SER A 138 -6.61 2.09 -18.84
CA SER A 138 -5.98 0.80 -19.14
C SER A 138 -5.82 0.56 -20.63
N HIS A 139 -6.69 1.16 -21.47
CA HIS A 139 -6.51 1.13 -22.92
C HIS A 139 -5.19 1.78 -23.39
N TYR A 140 -4.68 2.74 -22.61
CA TYR A 140 -3.39 3.41 -22.84
C TYR A 140 -2.26 2.86 -21.96
N GLY A 141 -2.45 1.66 -21.41
CA GLY A 141 -1.44 0.99 -20.60
C GLY A 141 -1.33 1.49 -19.16
N PHE A 142 -2.21 2.40 -18.71
CA PHE A 142 -2.17 2.92 -17.35
C PHE A 142 -3.16 2.21 -16.44
N GLN A 143 -2.64 1.60 -15.38
CA GLN A 143 -3.43 0.98 -14.32
C GLN A 143 -3.17 1.70 -13.01
N TYR A 144 -4.22 1.94 -12.21
CA TYR A 144 -4.08 2.68 -10.97
C TYR A 144 -5.10 2.23 -9.93
N ASP A 145 -4.77 2.49 -8.68
CA ASP A 145 -5.67 2.43 -7.53
C ASP A 145 -5.62 3.76 -6.78
N LEU A 146 -6.79 4.28 -6.45
CA LEU A 146 -6.95 5.49 -5.65
C LEU A 146 -7.63 5.12 -4.34
N THR A 147 -6.94 5.34 -3.24
CA THR A 147 -7.47 5.18 -1.88
C THR A 147 -7.60 6.55 -1.23
N MET A 148 -8.78 6.86 -0.72
CA MET A 148 -9.07 8.08 0.03
C MET A 148 -9.62 7.70 1.39
N SER A 149 -9.14 8.29 2.47
CA SER A 149 -9.65 7.98 3.80
C SER A 149 -9.82 9.21 4.67
N TYR A 150 -10.77 9.10 5.58
CA TYR A 150 -10.90 9.96 6.73
C TYR A 150 -10.75 9.12 7.99
N ASN A 151 -9.82 9.50 8.86
CA ASN A 151 -9.56 8.84 10.12
C ASN A 151 -9.82 9.79 11.30
N TYR A 152 -10.52 9.29 12.30
CA TYR A 152 -10.65 9.92 13.60
C TYR A 152 -10.06 9.00 14.67
N THR A 153 -9.19 9.55 15.53
CA THR A 153 -8.49 8.83 16.61
C THR A 153 -8.71 9.56 17.92
N ALA A 154 -9.10 8.83 18.95
CA ALA A 154 -9.21 9.32 20.32
C ALA A 154 -8.34 8.50 21.27
N ILE A 155 -7.67 9.17 22.22
CA ILE A 155 -6.75 8.55 23.18
C ILE A 155 -7.31 8.73 24.60
N HIS A 156 -7.31 7.64 25.40
CA HIS A 156 -7.72 7.64 26.79
C HIS A 156 -6.78 6.78 27.66
N PRO A 157 -6.30 7.19 28.82
CA PRO A 157 -6.58 8.45 29.51
C PRO A 157 -5.96 9.66 28.81
N ARG A 158 -6.46 10.83 29.19
CA ARG A 158 -6.03 12.11 28.61
C ARG A 158 -4.52 12.29 28.73
N THR A 159 -3.87 12.55 27.62
CA THR A 159 -2.43 12.85 27.56
C THR A 159 -2.16 14.30 27.94
N ARG A 160 -0.88 14.68 28.14
CA ARG A 160 -0.48 16.08 28.37
C ARG A 160 -0.78 16.98 27.18
N HIS A 161 -0.83 16.37 25.99
CA HIS A 161 -1.10 17.05 24.74
C HIS A 161 -2.56 16.84 24.32
N ARG A 162 -2.79 16.72 23.06
CA ARG A 162 -4.09 16.49 22.48
C ARG A 162 -4.49 15.00 22.56
N ASN A 163 -5.80 14.74 22.71
CA ASN A 163 -6.31 13.37 22.81
C ASN A 163 -7.11 12.92 21.60
N ASP A 164 -7.45 13.85 20.72
CA ASP A 164 -8.24 13.60 19.54
C ASP A 164 -7.49 14.09 18.30
N PHE A 165 -7.47 13.26 17.28
CA PHE A 165 -6.79 13.51 16.00
C PHE A 165 -7.72 13.12 14.88
N SER A 166 -7.71 13.89 13.82
CA SER A 166 -8.38 13.52 12.60
C SER A 166 -7.53 13.89 11.38
N SER A 167 -7.61 13.07 10.35
CA SER A 167 -6.84 13.27 9.13
C SER A 167 -7.61 12.78 7.91
N PHE A 168 -7.40 13.47 6.81
CA PHE A 168 -7.68 12.97 5.47
C PHE A 168 -6.38 12.47 4.87
N ASN A 169 -6.42 11.30 4.25
CA ASN A 169 -5.30 10.72 3.55
C ASN A 169 -5.76 10.21 2.19
N HIS A 170 -4.94 10.42 1.20
CA HIS A 170 -5.18 9.97 -0.16
C HIS A 170 -3.89 9.37 -0.68
N SER A 171 -4.00 8.25 -1.37
CA SER A 171 -2.90 7.60 -2.07
C SER A 171 -3.38 7.19 -3.45
N LEU A 172 -2.66 7.64 -4.46
CA LEU A 172 -2.80 7.21 -5.84
C LEU A 172 -1.57 6.39 -6.21
N THR A 173 -1.74 5.10 -6.36
CA THR A 173 -0.69 4.21 -6.88
C THR A 173 -1.00 3.87 -8.32
N GLY A 174 0.03 3.74 -9.16
CA GLY A 174 -0.19 3.41 -10.56
C GLY A 174 1.02 2.80 -11.24
N THR A 175 0.76 2.03 -12.29
CA THR A 175 1.78 1.52 -13.20
C THR A 175 1.37 1.83 -14.63
N TRP A 176 2.26 2.45 -15.36
CA TRP A 176 2.09 2.78 -16.77
C TRP A 176 3.00 1.89 -17.61
N PHE A 177 2.38 0.98 -18.35
CA PHE A 177 3.10 0.11 -19.28
C PHE A 177 3.44 0.89 -20.54
N LEU A 178 4.72 1.21 -20.69
CA LEU A 178 5.22 2.08 -21.78
C LEU A 178 5.46 1.29 -23.06
N ALA A 179 6.03 0.11 -22.94
CA ALA A 179 6.31 -0.75 -24.08
C ALA A 179 6.42 -2.23 -23.65
N LYS A 180 6.07 -3.14 -24.52
CA LYS A 180 6.30 -4.57 -24.36
C LYS A 180 6.64 -5.22 -25.71
N ASP A 181 7.36 -6.34 -25.67
CA ASP A 181 7.58 -7.15 -26.85
C ASP A 181 6.28 -7.87 -27.28
N CYS A 182 6.30 -8.42 -28.47
CA CYS A 182 5.16 -9.08 -29.05
C CYS A 182 4.75 -10.37 -28.31
N ASP A 183 5.70 -11.03 -27.69
CA ASP A 183 5.50 -12.29 -26.96
C ASP A 183 5.11 -12.06 -25.49
N ASN A 184 5.03 -10.78 -25.07
CA ASN A 184 4.79 -10.35 -23.70
C ASN A 184 5.87 -10.85 -22.70
N SER A 185 7.02 -11.30 -23.18
CA SER A 185 8.09 -11.86 -22.35
C SER A 185 8.91 -10.79 -21.62
N GLN A 186 8.88 -9.57 -22.12
CA GLN A 186 9.59 -8.42 -21.55
C GLN A 186 8.84 -7.12 -21.83
N GLY A 187 9.14 -6.11 -21.01
CA GLY A 187 8.52 -4.80 -21.15
C GLY A 187 9.12 -3.72 -20.26
N VAL A 188 8.79 -2.48 -20.60
CA VAL A 188 9.19 -1.27 -19.88
C VAL A 188 7.95 -0.64 -19.27
N PHE A 189 8.05 -0.22 -18.01
CA PHE A 189 6.95 0.41 -17.29
C PHE A 189 7.44 1.53 -16.37
N LEU A 190 6.54 2.41 -16.00
CA LEU A 190 6.76 3.46 -15.01
C LEU A 190 5.82 3.19 -13.83
N THR A 191 6.36 3.06 -12.62
CA THR A 191 5.55 3.00 -11.40
C THR A 191 5.51 4.36 -10.74
N MET A 192 4.37 4.71 -10.17
CA MET A 192 4.19 5.97 -9.45
C MET A 192 3.31 5.78 -8.22
N GLU A 193 3.59 6.60 -7.21
CA GLU A 193 2.71 6.80 -6.07
C GLU A 193 2.68 8.29 -5.75
N ALA A 194 1.49 8.81 -5.58
CA ALA A 194 1.27 10.18 -5.17
C ALA A 194 0.36 10.17 -3.94
N ASP A 195 0.88 10.69 -2.84
CA ASP A 195 0.15 10.79 -1.60
C ASP A 195 -0.12 12.24 -1.27
N TRP A 196 -1.30 12.50 -0.76
CA TRP A 196 -1.63 13.80 -0.19
C TRP A 196 -2.54 13.62 1.01
N GLY A 197 -2.37 14.47 1.99
CA GLY A 197 -3.15 14.38 3.20
C GLY A 197 -3.20 15.69 3.94
N GLN A 198 -4.11 15.75 4.90
CA GLN A 198 -4.27 16.90 5.75
C GLN A 198 -4.83 16.48 7.09
N GLY A 199 -4.14 16.84 8.19
CA GLY A 199 -4.73 16.83 9.52
C GLY A 199 -5.82 17.90 9.59
N THR A 200 -7.01 17.56 10.04
CA THR A 200 -8.12 18.50 10.14
C THR A 200 -8.01 19.42 11.35
N ASN A 201 -7.15 19.07 12.28
CA ASN A 201 -6.85 19.86 13.47
C ASN A 201 -5.63 20.74 13.22
N PHE A 202 -5.85 21.86 12.59
CA PHE A 202 -4.86 22.76 11.96
C PHE A 202 -3.88 23.48 12.88
N SER A 203 -4.11 23.49 14.17
CA SER A 203 -3.39 24.43 15.04
C SER A 203 -1.98 23.99 15.40
N GLU A 204 -1.62 22.70 15.27
CA GLU A 204 -0.30 22.28 15.78
C GLU A 204 0.42 21.26 14.89
N ARG A 205 1.50 21.72 14.31
CA ARG A 205 2.45 20.97 13.49
C ARG A 205 3.22 19.86 14.22
N ARG A 206 2.96 19.61 15.51
CA ARG A 206 3.87 18.85 16.39
C ARG A 206 3.27 17.68 17.15
N SER A 207 1.97 17.46 17.15
CA SER A 207 1.40 16.35 17.90
C SER A 207 0.73 15.34 17.00
N SER A 208 1.37 14.19 16.80
CA SER A 208 0.74 12.96 16.31
C SER A 208 0.21 12.16 17.52
N ALA A 209 -0.66 11.18 17.27
CA ALA A 209 -1.06 10.26 18.34
C ALA A 209 0.15 9.55 18.95
N GLN A 210 1.13 9.18 18.13
CA GLN A 210 2.41 8.61 18.57
C GLN A 210 3.13 9.50 19.57
N SER A 211 3.37 10.78 19.22
CA SER A 211 4.06 11.72 20.11
C SER A 211 3.25 12.06 21.37
N SER A 212 1.93 12.10 21.29
CA SER A 212 1.05 12.35 22.43
C SER A 212 1.01 11.18 23.42
N LEU A 213 1.18 9.97 22.93
CA LEU A 213 1.33 8.76 23.76
C LEU A 213 2.75 8.66 24.34
N GLY A 214 3.75 9.22 23.68
CA GLY A 214 5.14 8.94 23.94
C GLY A 214 5.52 7.51 23.54
N SER A 215 4.95 7.01 22.46
CA SER A 215 5.07 5.63 21.99
C SER A 215 6.08 5.52 20.85
N LEU A 216 6.72 4.36 20.71
CA LEU A 216 7.48 4.00 19.51
C LEU A 216 6.55 3.66 18.35
N CYS A 217 5.47 2.96 18.62
CA CYS A 217 4.52 2.62 17.59
C CYS A 217 3.67 3.82 17.18
N ASN A 218 3.33 3.91 15.90
CA ASN A 218 2.35 4.86 15.43
C ASN A 218 0.97 4.19 15.35
N PRO A 219 0.07 4.48 16.32
CA PRO A 219 -1.23 3.81 16.36
C PRO A 219 -2.20 4.31 15.30
N GLN A 220 -1.90 5.41 14.64
CA GLN A 220 -2.80 5.97 13.63
C GLN A 220 -2.63 5.28 12.28
N GLY A 221 -3.75 4.86 11.69
CA GLY A 221 -3.85 4.44 10.31
C GLY A 221 -3.73 5.60 9.31
N SER A 222 -2.98 6.64 9.64
CA SER A 222 -2.81 7.77 8.76
C SER A 222 -1.39 7.81 8.21
N LEU A 223 -1.28 7.97 6.92
CA LEU A 223 0.00 7.98 6.26
C LEU A 223 0.85 9.19 6.63
N ARG A 224 0.27 10.36 6.96
CA ARG A 224 1.10 11.57 7.08
C ARG A 224 0.39 12.76 7.74
N GLY A 225 1.13 13.45 8.59
CA GLY A 225 0.70 14.70 9.24
C GLY A 225 1.11 15.97 8.49
N GLY A 226 1.39 15.94 7.18
CA GLY A 226 1.86 17.07 6.40
C GLY A 226 0.83 17.64 5.43
N LYS A 227 0.96 18.93 5.10
CA LYS A 227 0.22 19.55 4.00
C LYS A 227 1.03 19.39 2.72
N GLY A 228 0.40 18.95 1.65
CA GLY A 228 1.02 18.91 0.33
C GLY A 228 0.81 17.58 -0.39
N VAL A 229 1.26 17.55 -1.63
CA VAL A 229 1.34 16.34 -2.44
C VAL A 229 2.77 15.84 -2.38
N PHE A 230 2.91 14.56 -2.13
CA PHE A 230 4.19 13.85 -2.10
C PHE A 230 4.23 12.85 -3.23
N LEU A 231 5.40 12.61 -3.77
CA LEU A 231 5.67 11.56 -4.74
C LEU A 231 6.63 10.55 -4.10
N PRO A 232 6.14 9.64 -3.25
CA PRO A 232 7.01 8.65 -2.62
C PRO A 232 7.62 7.70 -3.64
N GLN A 233 6.94 7.51 -4.78
CA GLN A 233 7.44 6.65 -5.81
C GLN A 233 7.28 7.29 -7.19
N LEU A 234 8.38 7.27 -7.95
CA LEU A 234 8.43 7.51 -9.39
C LEU A 234 9.66 6.78 -9.94
N ALA A 235 9.45 5.60 -10.49
CA ALA A 235 10.54 4.73 -10.92
C ALA A 235 10.28 4.10 -12.28
N LEU A 236 11.30 4.11 -13.13
CA LEU A 236 11.30 3.40 -14.39
C LEU A 236 11.71 1.95 -14.14
N GLY A 237 10.90 1.02 -14.65
CA GLY A 237 11.09 -0.42 -14.50
C GLY A 237 11.20 -1.14 -15.83
N TYR A 238 11.85 -2.28 -15.77
CA TYR A 238 11.93 -3.26 -16.85
C TYR A 238 11.64 -4.65 -16.31
N SER A 239 10.84 -5.43 -17.02
CA SER A 239 10.66 -6.86 -16.79
C SER A 239 11.19 -7.68 -17.93
N GLY A 240 11.75 -8.85 -17.63
CA GLY A 240 12.32 -9.76 -18.63
C GLY A 240 12.24 -11.23 -18.22
N PHE A 241 12.77 -12.12 -19.06
CA PHE A 241 12.80 -13.56 -18.84
C PHE A 241 11.42 -14.15 -18.57
N ASP A 242 10.44 -13.85 -19.42
CA ASP A 242 9.04 -14.24 -19.26
C ASP A 242 8.40 -13.73 -17.96
N GLY A 243 8.77 -12.53 -17.53
CA GLY A 243 8.27 -11.91 -16.32
C GLY A 243 8.85 -12.48 -15.03
N LYS A 244 9.92 -13.31 -15.12
CA LYS A 244 10.61 -13.87 -13.97
C LYS A 244 11.54 -12.88 -13.27
N TRP A 245 11.92 -11.84 -13.96
CA TRP A 245 12.83 -10.83 -13.44
C TRP A 245 12.31 -9.42 -13.67
N VAL A 246 12.47 -8.58 -12.67
CA VAL A 246 12.12 -7.17 -12.70
C VAL A 246 13.27 -6.37 -12.11
N ALA A 247 13.58 -5.23 -12.72
CA ALA A 247 14.45 -4.22 -12.13
C ALA A 247 13.82 -2.86 -12.31
N MET A 248 14.01 -1.96 -11.35
CA MET A 248 13.57 -0.57 -11.46
C MET A 248 14.48 0.37 -10.70
N ALA A 249 14.53 1.62 -11.16
CA ALA A 249 15.32 2.69 -10.57
C ALA A 249 14.55 4.01 -10.61
N GLY A 250 14.76 4.81 -9.58
CA GLY A 250 14.08 6.10 -9.41
C GLY A 250 13.84 6.42 -7.94
N THR A 251 12.86 7.24 -7.64
CA THR A 251 12.36 7.40 -6.27
C THR A 251 11.49 6.19 -5.93
N LEU A 252 11.79 5.55 -4.81
CA LEU A 252 11.15 4.31 -4.39
C LEU A 252 10.58 4.42 -2.99
N ASP A 253 9.40 3.86 -2.81
CA ASP A 253 8.91 3.39 -1.53
C ASP A 253 9.14 1.86 -1.47
N VAL A 254 10.21 1.46 -0.81
CA VAL A 254 10.57 0.03 -0.77
C VAL A 254 9.59 -0.79 0.06
N SER A 255 8.82 -0.16 0.94
CA SER A 255 7.78 -0.82 1.73
C SER A 255 6.61 -1.35 0.88
N ASN A 256 6.45 -0.85 -0.35
CA ASN A 256 5.47 -1.37 -1.30
C ASN A 256 5.84 -2.75 -1.87
N TYR A 257 7.09 -3.17 -1.72
CA TYR A 257 7.62 -4.40 -2.34
C TYR A 257 8.15 -5.40 -1.34
N LEU A 258 8.85 -4.91 -0.32
CA LEU A 258 9.49 -5.72 0.72
C LEU A 258 8.61 -5.82 1.95
N ASP A 259 8.77 -6.89 2.69
CA ASP A 259 8.05 -7.17 3.94
C ASP A 259 6.51 -7.25 3.80
N GLN A 260 6.01 -7.55 2.60
CA GLN A 260 4.59 -7.68 2.35
C GLN A 260 3.97 -8.84 3.13
N ASN A 261 2.76 -8.64 3.66
CA ASN A 261 2.03 -9.69 4.36
C ASN A 261 0.52 -9.59 4.11
N ALA A 262 -0.03 -10.69 3.66
CA ALA A 262 -1.42 -10.79 3.27
C ALA A 262 -2.42 -10.53 4.39
N TYR A 263 -2.05 -10.82 5.62
CA TYR A 263 -2.92 -10.65 6.78
C TYR A 263 -2.70 -9.31 7.52
N THR A 264 -1.79 -8.48 6.99
CA THR A 264 -1.58 -7.11 7.45
C THR A 264 -1.36 -6.17 6.26
N PRO A 265 -2.40 -5.97 5.42
CA PRO A 265 -2.27 -5.26 4.14
C PRO A 265 -2.11 -3.74 4.29
N GLY A 266 -1.68 -3.28 5.45
CA GLY A 266 -1.49 -1.87 5.74
C GLY A 266 -2.75 -1.16 6.24
N TRP A 267 -2.64 0.15 6.39
CA TRP A 267 -3.56 1.04 7.09
C TRP A 267 -5.02 1.06 6.59
N ALA A 268 -5.27 0.66 5.35
CA ALA A 268 -6.60 0.73 4.73
C ALA A 268 -7.23 -0.66 4.50
N GLY A 269 -6.83 -1.68 5.25
CA GLY A 269 -7.34 -3.03 4.97
C GLY A 269 -7.21 -4.04 6.09
N GLY A 270 -6.71 -3.64 7.28
CA GLY A 270 -6.48 -4.56 8.39
C GLY A 270 -6.20 -3.82 9.69
N LEU A 271 -5.15 -4.20 10.40
CA LEU A 271 -4.69 -3.49 11.59
C LEU A 271 -4.20 -2.08 11.23
N MET A 272 -4.59 -1.07 12.02
CA MET A 272 -4.33 0.34 11.72
C MET A 272 -3.00 0.82 12.26
N ASN A 273 -2.48 0.20 13.33
CA ASN A 273 -1.17 0.53 13.86
C ASN A 273 -0.09 0.19 12.83
N GLN A 274 0.70 1.19 12.46
CA GLN A 274 1.70 1.04 11.39
C GLN A 274 2.75 -0.03 11.69
N SER A 275 2.98 -0.34 12.96
CA SER A 275 3.90 -1.42 13.37
C SER A 275 3.44 -2.82 12.96
N PHE A 276 2.18 -2.99 12.54
CA PHE A 276 1.70 -4.23 11.92
C PHE A 276 1.85 -4.22 10.40
N GLY A 277 1.89 -3.06 9.77
CA GLY A 277 2.02 -2.93 8.31
C GLY A 277 3.40 -3.33 7.78
N SER A 278 4.44 -3.08 8.56
CA SER A 278 5.82 -3.47 8.27
C SER A 278 6.55 -3.87 9.55
N ASN A 279 7.72 -4.51 9.42
CA ASN A 279 8.54 -4.89 10.56
C ASN A 279 9.13 -3.65 11.23
N PRO A 280 8.77 -3.33 12.49
CA PRO A 280 9.19 -2.09 13.13
C PRO A 280 10.71 -2.00 13.40
N ALA A 281 11.41 -3.14 13.43
CA ALA A 281 12.85 -3.18 13.61
C ALA A 281 13.62 -3.11 12.27
N LEU A 282 12.93 -3.11 11.12
CA LEU A 282 13.59 -2.94 9.82
C LEU A 282 13.31 -1.53 9.29
N LEU A 283 14.37 -0.85 8.86
CA LEU A 283 14.21 0.41 8.14
C LEU A 283 13.73 0.10 6.73
N LEU A 284 12.56 0.61 6.36
CA LEU A 284 12.02 0.55 5.00
C LEU A 284 11.82 2.00 4.51
N PRO A 285 12.85 2.64 3.94
CA PRO A 285 12.79 4.02 3.49
C PRO A 285 11.75 4.18 2.38
N TRP A 286 11.09 5.31 2.39
CA TRP A 286 10.11 5.72 1.40
C TRP A 286 10.46 7.09 0.85
N ALA A 287 10.13 7.35 -0.43
CA ALA A 287 10.45 8.59 -1.12
C ALA A 287 11.95 8.85 -1.31
N ASN A 288 12.77 7.80 -1.40
CA ASN A 288 14.22 7.92 -1.55
C ASN A 288 14.69 7.42 -2.92
N LEU A 289 15.77 8.02 -3.43
CA LEU A 289 16.40 7.52 -4.66
C LEU A 289 16.97 6.14 -4.41
N GLY A 290 16.68 5.21 -5.33
CA GLY A 290 17.13 3.84 -5.17
C GLY A 290 16.99 2.98 -6.42
N PHE A 291 17.36 1.73 -6.21
CA PHE A 291 17.24 0.65 -7.17
C PHE A 291 16.61 -0.56 -6.47
N LEU A 292 15.73 -1.25 -7.18
CA LEU A 292 15.16 -2.51 -6.73
C LEU A 292 15.24 -3.54 -7.85
N THR A 293 15.56 -4.77 -7.50
CA THR A 293 15.44 -5.91 -8.41
C THR A 293 14.75 -7.08 -7.72
N ALA A 294 13.92 -7.79 -8.46
CA ALA A 294 13.18 -8.94 -8.00
C ALA A 294 13.30 -10.08 -9.03
N TRP A 295 13.45 -11.29 -8.55
CA TRP A 295 13.59 -12.49 -9.35
C TRP A 295 12.72 -13.61 -8.78
N GLN A 296 11.82 -14.14 -9.60
CA GLN A 296 10.95 -15.28 -9.28
C GLN A 296 11.18 -16.38 -10.34
N PRO A 297 12.16 -17.28 -10.14
CA PRO A 297 12.47 -18.34 -11.11
C PRO A 297 11.36 -19.38 -11.24
N CYS A 298 10.59 -19.60 -10.17
CA CYS A 298 9.48 -20.54 -10.10
C CYS A 298 8.37 -20.01 -9.19
N GLU A 299 7.22 -20.64 -9.19
CA GLU A 299 6.05 -20.20 -8.41
C GLU A 299 6.27 -20.23 -6.90
N ASN A 300 7.16 -21.09 -6.42
CA ASN A 300 7.35 -21.34 -5.00
C ASN A 300 8.49 -20.52 -4.36
N PHE A 301 9.28 -19.79 -5.14
CA PHE A 301 10.44 -19.06 -4.63
C PHE A 301 10.62 -17.73 -5.34
N TYR A 302 10.96 -16.70 -4.57
CA TYR A 302 11.44 -15.43 -5.09
C TYR A 302 12.59 -14.88 -4.24
N ALA A 303 13.37 -13.99 -4.83
CA ALA A 303 14.38 -13.19 -4.16
C ALA A 303 14.27 -11.74 -4.62
N MET A 304 14.46 -10.80 -3.71
CA MET A 304 14.48 -9.38 -3.99
C MET A 304 15.67 -8.72 -3.32
N TYR A 305 16.16 -7.67 -3.95
CA TYR A 305 17.17 -6.80 -3.40
C TYR A 305 16.82 -5.35 -3.71
N ALA A 306 16.94 -4.49 -2.71
CA ALA A 306 16.80 -3.06 -2.88
C ALA A 306 17.97 -2.33 -2.23
N THR A 307 18.35 -1.22 -2.84
CA THR A 307 19.25 -0.24 -2.24
C THR A 307 18.66 1.15 -2.42
N THR A 308 18.61 1.92 -1.36
CA THR A 308 18.07 3.29 -1.36
C THR A 308 18.90 4.20 -0.48
N SER A 309 18.92 5.50 -0.79
CA SER A 309 19.42 6.49 0.15
C SER A 309 18.51 6.54 1.39
N THR A 310 19.06 6.97 2.53
CA THR A 310 18.31 7.08 3.80
C THR A 310 18.26 8.51 4.31
N ASN A 311 18.89 9.45 3.62
CA ASN A 311 19.10 10.83 4.09
C ASN A 311 18.07 11.84 3.56
N THR A 312 17.18 11.44 2.66
CA THR A 312 16.15 12.32 2.14
C THR A 312 14.88 12.21 2.97
N GLY A 313 14.43 13.33 3.53
CA GLY A 313 13.14 13.42 4.18
C GLY A 313 12.01 13.58 3.17
N VAL A 314 10.81 13.32 3.63
CA VAL A 314 9.56 13.65 2.91
C VAL A 314 9.57 15.12 2.52
N ASN A 315 9.26 15.44 1.28
CA ASN A 315 9.30 16.80 0.68
C ASN A 315 10.70 17.34 0.37
N GLN A 316 11.72 16.53 0.46
CA GLN A 316 13.04 16.92 -0.04
C GLN A 316 13.23 16.41 -1.47
N ASN A 317 14.04 17.12 -2.24
CA ASN A 317 14.46 16.62 -3.54
C ASN A 317 15.29 15.34 -3.33
N PRO A 318 14.88 14.16 -3.85
CA PRO A 318 15.60 12.91 -3.64
C PRO A 318 17.04 12.92 -4.19
N PHE A 319 17.39 13.91 -5.02
CA PHE A 319 18.72 14.11 -5.59
C PHE A 319 19.58 15.10 -4.80
N SER A 320 19.01 15.77 -3.77
CA SER A 320 19.70 16.87 -3.08
C SER A 320 20.83 16.41 -2.17
N ASP A 321 20.81 15.14 -1.74
CA ASP A 321 21.77 14.62 -0.78
C ASP A 321 22.13 13.15 -1.07
N LEU A 322 22.89 12.98 -2.13
CA LEU A 322 23.47 11.68 -2.53
C LEU A 322 24.82 11.49 -1.82
N SER A 323 24.80 11.51 -0.49
CA SER A 323 26.00 11.19 0.29
C SER A 323 26.29 9.69 0.23
N ALA A 324 27.57 9.32 0.10
CA ALA A 324 28.00 7.93 0.15
C ALA A 324 27.74 7.23 1.49
N ASN A 325 27.48 8.01 2.55
CA ASN A 325 27.40 7.51 3.94
C ASN A 325 25.95 7.37 4.45
N TYR A 326 24.95 7.35 3.56
CA TYR A 326 23.55 7.23 3.96
C TYR A 326 22.79 6.34 2.99
N TRP A 327 23.14 5.05 3.02
CA TRP A 327 22.52 4.06 2.17
C TRP A 327 22.02 2.86 2.97
N MET A 328 20.93 2.32 2.54
CA MET A 328 20.41 1.05 3.01
C MET A 328 20.46 0.04 1.87
N HIS A 329 20.79 -1.18 2.23
CA HIS A 329 20.70 -2.37 1.39
C HIS A 329 19.82 -3.38 2.08
N ILE A 330 18.84 -3.92 1.39
CA ILE A 330 17.97 -4.96 1.93
C ILE A 330 17.81 -6.08 0.91
N ALA A 331 17.97 -7.31 1.37
CA ALA A 331 17.69 -8.52 0.62
C ALA A 331 16.55 -9.28 1.28
N GLU A 332 15.61 -9.79 0.49
CA GLU A 332 14.52 -10.64 0.94
C GLU A 332 14.50 -11.92 0.09
N ALA A 333 14.36 -13.06 0.74
CA ALA A 333 14.07 -14.33 0.10
C ALA A 333 12.74 -14.87 0.62
N GLY A 334 11.86 -15.25 -0.28
CA GLY A 334 10.51 -15.71 0.04
C GLY A 334 10.20 -17.10 -0.53
N PHE A 335 9.61 -17.94 0.31
CA PHE A 335 9.09 -19.26 -0.05
C PHE A 335 7.57 -19.22 -0.03
N ILE A 336 6.96 -19.55 -1.14
CA ILE A 336 5.51 -19.58 -1.36
C ILE A 336 5.09 -21.04 -1.44
N MET A 337 4.12 -21.43 -0.63
CA MET A 337 3.62 -22.80 -0.56
C MET A 337 2.10 -22.80 -0.63
N ASP A 338 1.54 -23.59 -1.51
CA ASP A 338 0.08 -23.70 -1.68
C ASP A 338 -0.59 -24.48 -0.53
N ASP A 339 0.16 -25.41 0.06
CA ASP A 339 -0.31 -26.17 1.22
C ASP A 339 0.88 -26.57 2.11
N VAL A 340 0.84 -26.16 3.37
CA VAL A 340 1.86 -26.48 4.37
C VAL A 340 1.23 -27.43 5.40
N LEU A 341 1.57 -28.70 5.30
CA LEU A 341 1.12 -29.74 6.24
C LEU A 341 -0.43 -29.80 6.37
N GLY A 342 -1.16 -29.51 5.31
CA GLY A 342 -2.64 -29.49 5.34
C GLY A 342 -3.24 -28.21 5.94
N MET A 343 -2.42 -27.23 6.30
CA MET A 343 -2.88 -25.95 6.85
C MET A 343 -3.32 -24.94 5.78
N GLY A 344 -3.05 -25.21 4.48
CA GLY A 344 -3.33 -24.28 3.38
C GLY A 344 -2.13 -23.42 3.02
N ALA A 345 -2.37 -22.36 2.25
CA ALA A 345 -1.33 -21.52 1.67
C ALA A 345 -0.51 -20.76 2.71
N GLY A 346 0.79 -20.68 2.49
CA GLY A 346 1.72 -19.95 3.33
C GLY A 346 2.81 -19.23 2.54
N THR A 347 3.35 -18.15 3.09
CA THR A 347 4.55 -17.47 2.57
C THR A 347 5.48 -17.13 3.71
N TYR A 348 6.75 -17.52 3.57
CA TYR A 348 7.77 -17.39 4.58
C TYR A 348 8.94 -16.60 4.03
N ARG A 349 9.28 -15.48 4.68
CA ARG A 349 10.26 -14.51 4.20
C ARG A 349 11.37 -14.36 5.20
N LEU A 350 12.59 -14.36 4.70
CA LEU A 350 13.81 -14.03 5.44
C LEU A 350 14.36 -12.72 4.86
N GLN A 351 14.69 -11.79 5.74
CA GLN A 351 15.20 -10.47 5.38
C GLN A 351 16.56 -10.24 6.04
N TYR A 352 17.43 -9.59 5.31
CA TYR A 352 18.72 -9.12 5.78
C TYR A 352 18.89 -7.66 5.33
N THR A 353 19.25 -6.78 6.26
CA THR A 353 19.49 -5.37 5.96
C THR A 353 20.85 -4.92 6.43
N MET A 354 21.46 -4.04 5.66
CA MET A 354 22.65 -3.28 6.02
C MET A 354 22.31 -1.80 5.88
N ILE A 355 22.64 -1.00 6.89
CA ILE A 355 22.35 0.42 6.92
C ILE A 355 23.66 1.15 7.20
N ASP A 356 24.07 2.00 6.27
CA ASP A 356 25.12 2.99 6.53
C ASP A 356 24.46 4.28 7.01
N HIS A 357 24.79 4.71 8.21
CA HIS A 357 24.26 5.91 8.83
C HIS A 357 25.40 6.80 9.34
N GLY A 358 25.88 7.67 8.45
CA GLY A 358 26.95 8.60 8.76
C GLY A 358 28.35 7.96 8.81
N GLY A 359 28.55 6.80 8.17
CA GLY A 359 29.80 6.05 8.13
C GLY A 359 29.86 4.87 9.11
N ASP A 360 28.85 4.73 9.97
CA ASP A 360 28.70 3.56 10.84
C ASP A 360 27.79 2.54 10.16
N MET A 361 28.28 1.31 9.96
CA MET A 361 27.57 0.25 9.27
C MET A 361 26.81 -0.61 10.28
N GLY A 362 25.48 -0.56 10.24
CA GLY A 362 24.61 -1.38 11.06
C GLY A 362 23.99 -2.55 10.28
N LEU A 363 23.66 -3.62 11.01
CA LEU A 363 23.08 -4.84 10.45
C LEU A 363 21.73 -5.16 11.10
N GLY A 364 20.82 -5.71 10.30
CA GLY A 364 19.53 -6.17 10.77
C GLY A 364 19.06 -7.46 10.09
N PHE A 365 18.19 -8.19 10.81
CA PHE A 365 17.54 -9.41 10.33
C PHE A 365 16.05 -9.34 10.58
N GLY A 366 15.27 -9.86 9.65
CA GLY A 366 13.82 -9.96 9.74
C GLY A 366 13.30 -11.33 9.31
N LEU A 367 12.23 -11.75 9.96
CA LEU A 367 11.37 -12.84 9.54
C LEU A 367 9.96 -12.29 9.35
N ASN A 368 9.31 -12.66 8.27
CA ASN A 368 7.91 -12.33 8.01
C ASN A 368 7.20 -13.59 7.51
N LEU A 369 6.26 -14.08 8.30
CA LEU A 369 5.53 -15.30 8.04
C LEU A 369 4.05 -14.99 7.91
N GLN A 370 3.40 -15.62 6.95
CA GLN A 370 1.95 -15.65 6.81
C GLN A 370 1.51 -17.07 6.52
N GLN A 371 0.41 -17.51 7.17
CA GLN A 371 -0.09 -18.86 7.03
C GLN A 371 -1.61 -18.89 7.14
N GLN A 372 -2.26 -19.52 6.19
CA GLN A 372 -3.66 -19.90 6.32
C GLN A 372 -3.81 -20.98 7.38
N VAL A 373 -4.79 -20.87 8.25
CA VAL A 373 -5.02 -21.83 9.34
C VAL A 373 -6.16 -22.77 8.99
N GLY A 374 -5.81 -23.87 8.33
CA GLY A 374 -6.73 -24.86 7.77
C GLY A 374 -7.01 -24.65 6.29
N LYS A 375 -6.99 -25.74 5.53
CA LYS A 375 -7.25 -25.73 4.10
C LYS A 375 -8.66 -25.17 3.82
N ASN A 376 -8.75 -24.15 2.98
CA ASN A 376 -9.98 -23.41 2.68
C ASN A 376 -10.59 -22.66 3.89
N SER A 377 -9.84 -22.48 4.96
CA SER A 377 -10.28 -21.70 6.12
C SER A 377 -10.18 -20.18 5.82
N PRO A 378 -11.13 -19.37 6.27
CA PRO A 378 -11.02 -17.92 6.19
C PRO A 378 -10.06 -17.33 7.24
N LEU A 379 -9.50 -18.15 8.12
CA LEU A 379 -8.59 -17.73 9.18
C LEU A 379 -7.15 -17.75 8.67
N GLY A 380 -6.45 -16.64 8.87
CA GLY A 380 -5.02 -16.50 8.62
C GLY A 380 -4.26 -16.09 9.88
N PHE A 381 -3.02 -16.50 9.95
CA PHE A 381 -2.06 -16.13 10.97
C PHE A 381 -0.89 -15.39 10.32
N PHE A 382 -0.37 -14.39 11.01
CA PHE A 382 0.85 -13.70 10.62
C PHE A 382 1.79 -13.52 11.80
N THR A 383 3.09 -13.42 11.51
CA THR A 383 4.07 -12.94 12.48
C THR A 383 5.23 -12.27 11.75
N ARG A 384 5.77 -11.23 12.36
CA ARG A 384 7.03 -10.60 11.98
C ARG A 384 7.93 -10.54 13.20
N VAL A 385 9.22 -10.78 13.00
CA VAL A 385 10.25 -10.61 14.03
C VAL A 385 11.43 -9.89 13.39
N GLY A 386 11.97 -8.90 14.09
CA GLY A 386 13.12 -8.15 13.62
C GLY A 386 14.12 -7.86 14.72
N PHE A 387 15.38 -7.84 14.35
CA PHE A 387 16.50 -7.49 15.21
C PHE A 387 17.47 -6.60 14.46
N MET A 388 17.95 -5.58 15.12
CA MET A 388 19.00 -4.69 14.66
C MET A 388 20.15 -4.65 15.66
N ASP A 389 21.38 -4.54 15.17
CA ASP A 389 22.49 -4.14 16.04
C ASP A 389 22.30 -2.69 16.52
N GLN A 390 23.26 -2.15 17.26
CA GLN A 390 23.09 -0.84 17.86
C GLN A 390 23.12 0.30 16.83
N ASP A 391 23.95 0.15 15.80
CA ASP A 391 24.17 1.19 14.80
C ASP A 391 22.96 1.26 13.83
N ALA A 392 22.45 0.11 13.36
CA ALA A 392 21.21 0.06 12.59
C ALA A 392 20.00 0.51 13.41
N ALA A 393 19.92 0.13 14.70
CA ALA A 393 18.82 0.52 15.58
C ALA A 393 18.78 2.04 15.84
N ALA A 394 19.90 2.72 15.77
CA ALA A 394 19.94 4.18 15.89
C ALA A 394 19.17 4.88 14.77
N ALA A 395 19.09 4.30 13.58
CA ALA A 395 18.35 4.83 12.43
C ALA A 395 16.83 4.61 12.53
N THR A 396 16.40 3.54 13.23
CA THR A 396 14.97 3.20 13.33
C THR A 396 14.33 3.58 14.66
N GLY A 397 15.12 3.82 15.71
CA GLY A 397 14.66 3.94 17.08
C GLY A 397 14.27 2.61 17.74
N THR A 398 14.26 1.50 17.00
CA THR A 398 13.81 0.18 17.44
C THR A 398 14.91 -0.85 17.27
N LYS A 399 15.35 -1.46 18.40
CA LYS A 399 16.39 -2.49 18.40
C LYS A 399 15.87 -3.89 18.07
N ALA A 400 14.67 -4.19 18.51
CA ALA A 400 14.01 -5.47 18.26
C ALA A 400 12.50 -5.28 18.27
N ALA A 401 11.81 -6.07 17.47
CA ALA A 401 10.36 -6.09 17.46
C ALA A 401 9.81 -7.46 17.14
N ALA A 402 8.63 -7.75 17.64
CA ALA A 402 7.82 -8.88 17.22
C ALA A 402 6.37 -8.45 17.11
N THR A 403 5.75 -8.82 15.99
CA THR A 403 4.30 -8.69 15.79
C THR A 403 3.73 -10.04 15.43
N ALA A 404 2.55 -10.35 15.95
CA ALA A 404 1.82 -11.57 15.60
C ALA A 404 0.33 -11.32 15.67
N GLY A 405 -0.45 -12.07 14.90
CA GLY A 405 -1.89 -11.93 14.96
C GLY A 405 -2.65 -12.87 14.05
N LEU A 406 -3.95 -12.70 14.10
CA LEU A 406 -4.94 -13.47 13.35
C LEU A 406 -5.80 -12.52 12.52
N MET A 407 -6.16 -12.94 11.32
CA MET A 407 -7.17 -12.29 10.51
C MET A 407 -8.24 -13.31 10.10
N LEU A 408 -9.49 -13.03 10.43
CA LEU A 408 -10.65 -13.77 9.93
C LEU A 408 -11.22 -13.02 8.74
N GLN A 409 -11.13 -13.60 7.55
CA GLN A 409 -11.66 -13.01 6.30
C GLN A 409 -13.13 -13.34 6.09
N ALA A 410 -13.84 -12.41 5.45
CA ALA A 410 -15.26 -12.54 5.11
C ALA A 410 -16.15 -13.06 6.25
N PRO A 411 -16.00 -12.54 7.51
CA PRO A 411 -16.70 -13.08 8.68
C PRO A 411 -18.22 -12.94 8.58
N PHE A 412 -18.69 -11.96 7.83
CA PHE A 412 -20.13 -11.63 7.74
C PHE A 412 -20.85 -12.34 6.61
N ARG A 413 -20.12 -13.02 5.72
CA ARG A 413 -20.68 -13.67 4.52
C ARG A 413 -21.68 -14.79 4.83
N LYS A 414 -21.49 -15.53 5.93
CA LYS A 414 -22.35 -16.65 6.34
C LYS A 414 -23.45 -16.24 7.34
N SER A 415 -23.34 -15.10 7.97
CA SER A 415 -24.23 -14.71 9.06
C SER A 415 -25.58 -14.15 8.62
N GLY A 416 -25.77 -13.93 7.30
CA GLY A 416 -26.97 -13.25 6.78
C GLY A 416 -27.01 -11.75 7.12
N TRP A 417 -26.04 -11.23 7.86
CA TRP A 417 -25.89 -9.84 8.24
C TRP A 417 -25.09 -9.07 7.16
N GLY A 418 -25.75 -8.72 6.11
CA GLY A 418 -25.44 -7.59 5.26
C GLY A 418 -24.34 -7.76 4.24
N SER A 419 -23.11 -8.00 4.58
CA SER A 419 -22.02 -7.96 3.61
C SER A 419 -21.72 -9.31 2.96
N ARG A 420 -21.63 -9.35 1.63
CA ARG A 420 -21.19 -10.50 0.84
C ARG A 420 -19.74 -10.36 0.39
N SER A 421 -19.03 -9.37 0.91
CA SER A 421 -17.69 -9.02 0.52
C SER A 421 -16.65 -10.03 0.97
N ASN A 422 -15.65 -10.26 0.14
CA ASN A 422 -14.44 -10.97 0.51
C ASN A 422 -13.39 -10.02 1.14
N TYR A 423 -13.62 -8.72 1.11
CA TYR A 423 -12.74 -7.71 1.73
C TYR A 423 -13.02 -7.47 3.20
N ASP A 424 -14.19 -7.91 3.70
CA ASP A 424 -14.48 -7.84 5.13
C ASP A 424 -13.47 -8.67 5.90
N ASN A 425 -13.01 -8.14 7.01
CA ASN A 425 -12.17 -8.90 7.92
C ASN A 425 -12.31 -8.42 9.36
N VAL A 426 -11.91 -9.28 10.27
CA VAL A 426 -11.67 -8.96 11.68
C VAL A 426 -10.29 -9.44 12.01
N SER A 427 -9.46 -8.54 12.54
CA SER A 427 -8.06 -8.78 12.82
C SER A 427 -7.74 -8.52 14.28
N LEU A 428 -6.97 -9.41 14.89
CA LEU A 428 -6.41 -9.26 16.23
C LEU A 428 -4.89 -9.30 16.13
N GLY A 429 -4.21 -8.29 16.66
CA GLY A 429 -2.76 -8.17 16.62
C GLY A 429 -2.15 -7.93 17.98
N PHE A 430 -0.98 -8.52 18.20
CA PHE A 430 -0.08 -8.28 19.33
C PHE A 430 1.25 -7.74 18.81
N LEU A 431 1.77 -6.73 19.51
CA LEU A 431 3.01 -6.04 19.20
C LEU A 431 3.91 -6.01 20.43
N TRP A 432 5.20 -6.26 20.24
CA TRP A 432 6.28 -5.95 21.16
C TRP A 432 7.39 -5.21 20.42
N GLN A 433 7.88 -4.14 21.04
CA GLN A 433 9.01 -3.37 20.53
C GLN A 433 9.98 -3.06 21.66
N ARG A 434 11.27 -3.14 21.37
CA ARG A 434 12.35 -2.70 22.24
C ARG A 434 13.04 -1.47 21.65
N ALA A 435 13.10 -0.41 22.42
CA ALA A 435 13.75 0.83 22.02
C ALA A 435 15.26 0.64 21.80
N ALA A 436 15.81 1.37 20.84
CA ALA A 436 17.24 1.56 20.69
C ALA A 436 17.79 2.37 21.86
N SER A 437 19.08 2.19 22.18
CA SER A 437 19.74 2.97 23.26
C SER A 437 19.90 4.46 22.94
N SER A 438 19.75 4.84 21.66
CA SER A 438 19.73 6.23 21.17
C SER A 438 18.44 6.97 21.53
N GLU A 439 17.33 6.26 21.79
CA GLU A 439 16.04 6.84 22.17
C GLU A 439 16.07 7.36 23.62
N LYS A 440 16.46 8.60 23.81
CA LYS A 440 16.54 9.25 25.14
C LYS A 440 15.75 10.55 25.13
N PRO A 441 15.07 10.90 26.24
CA PRO A 441 14.91 10.13 27.48
C PRO A 441 13.89 8.99 27.34
N MET A 442 14.19 7.81 27.88
CA MET A 442 13.28 6.66 27.94
C MET A 442 12.76 6.47 29.36
N ALA A 443 11.45 6.26 29.51
CA ALA A 443 10.83 5.79 30.74
C ALA A 443 10.83 4.25 30.80
N ASN A 444 10.60 3.61 29.67
CA ASN A 444 10.54 2.17 29.51
C ASN A 444 11.51 1.70 28.42
N LYS A 445 11.93 0.44 28.43
CA LYS A 445 12.77 -0.18 27.39
C LYS A 445 11.94 -0.99 26.40
N ASP A 446 10.83 -1.52 26.85
CA ASP A 446 9.96 -2.40 26.09
C ASP A 446 8.54 -1.83 26.10
N GLU A 447 7.94 -1.76 24.92
CA GLU A 447 6.56 -1.33 24.70
C GLU A 447 5.78 -2.51 24.10
N TYR A 448 4.51 -2.62 24.47
CA TYR A 448 3.61 -3.64 23.95
C TYR A 448 2.34 -3.00 23.42
N GLY A 449 1.73 -3.63 22.43
CA GLY A 449 0.46 -3.21 21.85
C GLY A 449 -0.46 -4.40 21.63
N LEU A 450 -1.75 -4.19 21.87
CA LEU A 450 -2.83 -5.09 21.47
C LEU A 450 -3.80 -4.30 20.61
N GLU A 451 -4.21 -4.86 19.48
CA GLU A 451 -5.15 -4.21 18.55
C GLU A 451 -6.22 -5.17 18.09
N LEU A 452 -7.45 -4.69 18.06
CA LEU A 452 -8.61 -5.33 17.45
C LEU A 452 -9.19 -4.36 16.41
N SER A 453 -9.19 -4.76 15.17
CA SER A 453 -9.72 -4.01 14.05
C SER A 453 -10.71 -4.81 13.23
N ALA A 454 -11.66 -4.14 12.61
CA ALA A 454 -12.57 -4.76 11.65
C ALA A 454 -12.65 -3.88 10.39
N VAL A 455 -12.78 -4.51 9.24
CA VAL A 455 -13.07 -3.84 7.96
C VAL A 455 -14.40 -4.34 7.45
N VAL A 456 -15.31 -3.43 7.17
CA VAL A 456 -16.65 -3.73 6.66
C VAL A 456 -16.90 -2.97 5.38
N GLN A 457 -17.10 -3.67 4.30
CA GLN A 457 -17.48 -3.06 3.02
C GLN A 457 -18.95 -2.67 3.05
N VAL A 458 -19.22 -1.37 3.03
CA VAL A 458 -20.59 -0.83 3.05
C VAL A 458 -21.16 -0.76 1.62
N THR A 459 -20.40 -0.17 0.70
CA THR A 459 -20.73 -0.13 -0.73
C THR A 459 -19.56 -0.71 -1.55
N PRO A 460 -19.72 -0.92 -2.85
CA PRO A 460 -18.58 -1.33 -3.68
C PRO A 460 -17.31 -0.49 -3.51
N THR A 461 -17.40 0.79 -3.22
CA THR A 461 -16.25 1.70 -3.09
C THR A 461 -16.01 2.19 -1.68
N PHE A 462 -16.93 2.00 -0.72
CA PHE A 462 -16.84 2.55 0.62
C PHE A 462 -16.73 1.48 1.70
N PHE A 463 -15.75 1.62 2.57
CA PHE A 463 -15.44 0.73 3.69
C PHE A 463 -15.45 1.52 5.00
N LEU A 464 -15.90 0.90 6.08
CA LEU A 464 -15.75 1.37 7.44
C LEU A 464 -14.75 0.48 8.19
N GLN A 465 -13.90 1.11 8.99
CA GLN A 465 -12.87 0.41 9.76
C GLN A 465 -12.85 0.94 11.21
N PRO A 466 -13.64 0.36 12.11
CA PRO A 466 -13.50 0.57 13.54
C PRO A 466 -12.25 -0.16 14.07
N ASP A 467 -11.58 0.47 15.03
CA ASP A 467 -10.34 -0.03 15.60
C ASP A 467 -10.22 0.35 17.09
N VAL A 468 -9.70 -0.57 17.87
CA VAL A 468 -9.42 -0.40 19.30
C VAL A 468 -8.02 -0.94 19.58
N GLN A 469 -7.19 -0.12 20.19
CA GLN A 469 -5.85 -0.52 20.61
C GLN A 469 -5.65 -0.24 22.10
N TYR A 470 -4.76 -1.01 22.71
CA TYR A 470 -4.18 -0.69 24.00
C TYR A 470 -2.66 -0.78 23.92
N ILE A 471 -1.99 0.34 24.23
CA ILE A 471 -0.54 0.45 24.25
C ILE A 471 -0.09 0.39 25.70
N PHE A 472 0.76 -0.57 26.04
CA PHE A 472 1.34 -0.76 27.36
C PHE A 472 2.77 -0.20 27.37
N ASN A 473 3.15 0.42 28.49
CA ASN A 473 4.50 0.94 28.73
C ASN A 473 5.05 1.78 27.56
N PRO A 474 4.35 2.86 27.14
CA PRO A 474 4.90 3.71 26.09
C PRO A 474 6.32 4.19 26.47
N ILE A 475 7.25 4.14 25.54
CA ILE A 475 8.69 4.29 25.81
C ILE A 475 9.04 5.63 26.50
N HIS A 476 8.40 6.71 26.07
CA HIS A 476 8.68 8.07 26.57
C HIS A 476 7.66 8.59 27.59
N ALA A 477 6.66 7.76 27.94
CA ALA A 477 5.65 8.17 28.94
C ALA A 477 6.18 7.90 30.35
N THR A 478 6.31 8.96 31.16
CA THR A 478 6.79 8.88 32.55
C THR A 478 5.64 8.79 33.56
N ASP A 479 4.42 9.06 33.13
CA ASP A 479 3.26 9.27 33.96
C ASP A 479 2.10 8.29 33.71
N LYS A 480 2.31 7.27 32.83
CA LYS A 480 1.30 6.32 32.42
C LYS A 480 1.86 4.96 32.09
N ASP A 481 1.17 3.91 32.58
CA ASP A 481 1.51 2.53 32.26
C ASP A 481 0.87 2.05 30.96
N GLY A 482 -0.08 2.84 30.39
CA GLY A 482 -0.73 2.50 29.14
C GLY A 482 -1.85 3.46 28.75
N ALA A 483 -2.34 3.28 27.52
CA ALA A 483 -3.45 4.06 26.99
C ALA A 483 -4.28 3.26 25.97
N PHE A 484 -5.58 3.50 25.98
CA PHE A 484 -6.48 3.10 24.90
C PHE A 484 -6.40 4.08 23.74
N VAL A 485 -6.44 3.54 22.54
CA VAL A 485 -6.61 4.29 21.30
C VAL A 485 -7.85 3.76 20.61
N LEU A 486 -8.82 4.63 20.39
CA LEU A 486 -10.05 4.31 19.67
C LEU A 486 -10.02 5.01 18.33
N GLN A 487 -10.27 4.29 17.25
CA GLN A 487 -10.25 4.85 15.92
C GLN A 487 -11.48 4.45 15.11
N MET A 488 -11.87 5.34 14.21
CA MET A 488 -12.86 5.08 13.17
C MET A 488 -12.33 5.64 11.86
N GLN A 489 -12.20 4.78 10.88
CA GLN A 489 -11.76 5.18 9.54
C GLN A 489 -12.86 4.88 8.52
N GLY A 490 -13.16 5.86 7.66
CA GLY A 490 -13.92 5.66 6.44
C GLY A 490 -12.95 5.64 5.26
N VAL A 491 -13.03 4.63 4.40
CA VAL A 491 -12.12 4.44 3.26
C VAL A 491 -12.90 4.33 1.99
N PHE A 492 -12.53 5.12 0.99
CA PHE A 492 -12.98 4.98 -0.40
C PHE A 492 -11.85 4.40 -1.23
N LYS A 493 -12.15 3.34 -2.00
CA LYS A 493 -11.22 2.70 -2.94
C LYS A 493 -11.83 2.71 -4.35
N PHE A 494 -11.02 3.14 -5.33
CA PHE A 494 -11.43 3.28 -6.72
C PHE A 494 -10.47 2.59 -7.68
#